data_52ccf95886fb06985cdf0154be7f2740
#
_entry.id   52ccf95886fb06985cdf0154be7f2740
#
_cell.length_a   1.000
_cell.length_b   1.000
_cell.length_c   1.000
_cell.angle_alpha   90.00
_cell.angle_beta   90.00
_cell.angle_gamma   90.00
#
_symmetry.space_group_name_H-M   'P 1'
#
loop_
_entity.id
_entity.type
_entity.pdbx_description
1 polymer ?
#
loop_
_entity_poly.entity_id
_entity_poly.type
_entity_poly.pdbx_seq_one_letter_code
_entity_poly.pdbx_strand_id
1 'polypeptide(L)'
;MGYYRRRYGERVQKLVLDAGFSCPNRDGTVGWGGCSYCDNAAFHPGYSTPGKALLAQIEEGIEFQRVRYPRVRHYLGYFQAYSNTYGTLERLRRAYEEELSHPEVVGIVIGTRPDCVDEEKLDYLSGLAGGRVLKGWRRTFGGSGIDGGWANERSADSGSGANGGWANERSADSGSGANGWRADDRSANDRSVNSIITNSRSTNDRSTSSRRTSSRSTNSIITNSISTNGISTNSISTNNGSADGGLPEGKTIDAPIVVVEYGIESCYDATLRRINRGHDFECARRAVEMTAERGLDTGAHFILGLPGETREMLLDQCDAISSLPLRSVKFHQLQIVKGTAMEKEYAADPSAFYRPGLDEYLDFVIDILERLRPDLYIERVAGEVPPRFVNDTPWGLVRNFEILRMLDRRMEERGARQGRLFSQ
;
A
#
# COMPACT_ATOMS: atom_id res chain seq x y z
N MET A 1 0.28 -3.80 9.27
CA MET A 1 1.55 -3.67 10.04
C MET A 1 1.79 -4.84 10.98
N GLY A 2 0.78 -5.35 11.70
CA GLY A 2 0.92 -6.51 12.58
C GLY A 2 1.35 -7.82 11.90
N TYR A 3 1.01 -8.01 10.62
CA TYR A 3 1.36 -9.21 9.86
C TYR A 3 2.88 -9.43 9.79
N TYR A 4 3.64 -8.46 9.26
CA TYR A 4 5.09 -8.59 9.14
C TYR A 4 5.79 -8.71 10.49
N ARG A 5 5.31 -7.97 11.51
CA ARG A 5 5.85 -8.08 12.85
C ARG A 5 5.66 -9.47 13.46
N ARG A 6 4.49 -10.09 13.25
CA ARG A 6 4.27 -11.48 13.70
C ARG A 6 5.12 -12.49 12.91
N ARG A 7 5.30 -12.26 11.61
CA ARG A 7 6.00 -13.20 10.72
C ARG A 7 7.52 -13.08 10.81
N TYR A 8 8.06 -11.88 10.97
CA TYR A 8 9.50 -11.58 10.88
C TYR A 8 10.10 -10.98 12.17
N GLY A 9 9.32 -10.78 13.22
CA GLY A 9 9.77 -10.23 14.49
C GLY A 9 9.86 -8.71 14.54
N GLU A 10 9.87 -8.03 13.40
CA GLU A 10 10.02 -6.59 13.31
C GLU A 10 9.02 -5.91 12.38
N ARG A 11 8.99 -4.59 12.47
CA ARG A 11 8.14 -3.75 11.65
C ARG A 11 8.79 -3.51 10.29
N VAL A 12 8.06 -3.79 9.22
CA VAL A 12 8.43 -3.42 7.85
C VAL A 12 7.53 -2.28 7.38
N GLN A 13 8.10 -1.26 6.73
CA GLN A 13 7.35 -0.12 6.16
C GLN A 13 7.29 -0.20 4.64
N LYS A 14 6.23 0.35 4.05
CA LYS A 14 6.10 0.50 2.60
C LYS A 14 6.70 1.84 2.17
N LEU A 15 7.52 1.83 1.12
CA LEU A 15 8.01 3.01 0.40
C LEU A 15 7.21 3.14 -0.89
N VAL A 16 6.50 4.23 -1.08
CA VAL A 16 5.77 4.47 -2.33
C VAL A 16 6.76 4.80 -3.44
N LEU A 17 6.69 4.07 -4.54
CA LEU A 17 7.58 4.20 -5.69
C LEU A 17 6.79 4.43 -6.98
N ASP A 18 7.36 5.19 -7.89
CA ASP A 18 6.86 5.41 -9.25
C ASP A 18 7.92 5.00 -10.28
N ALA A 19 7.70 3.87 -10.94
CA ALA A 19 8.57 3.37 -12.01
C ALA A 19 8.15 3.87 -13.41
N GLY A 20 7.27 4.87 -13.47
CA GLY A 20 6.80 5.46 -14.71
C GLY A 20 5.89 4.54 -15.53
N PHE A 21 5.25 3.55 -14.93
CA PHE A 21 4.23 2.75 -15.60
C PHE A 21 3.01 3.60 -15.98
N SER A 22 2.23 3.13 -16.96
CA SER A 22 1.00 3.77 -17.40
C SER A 22 -0.24 2.95 -16.98
N CYS A 23 -1.38 3.32 -17.52
CA CYS A 23 -2.64 2.62 -17.29
C CYS A 23 -3.40 2.46 -18.62
N PRO A 24 -3.85 1.25 -19.00
CA PRO A 24 -4.54 1.02 -20.26
C PRO A 24 -5.87 1.77 -20.37
N ASN A 25 -6.39 2.24 -19.25
CA ASN A 25 -7.59 3.07 -19.19
C ASN A 25 -7.30 4.58 -19.44
N ARG A 26 -6.05 4.94 -19.74
CA ARG A 26 -5.62 6.33 -20.01
C ARG A 26 -5.00 6.53 -21.39
N ASP A 27 -4.34 5.51 -21.93
CA ASP A 27 -3.63 5.58 -23.20
C ASP A 27 -4.45 5.10 -24.41
N GLY A 28 -5.71 4.74 -24.20
CA GLY A 28 -6.63 4.30 -25.25
C GLY A 28 -6.64 2.80 -25.49
N THR A 29 -5.81 2.01 -24.83
CA THR A 29 -5.80 0.54 -24.99
C THR A 29 -7.12 -0.09 -24.54
N VAL A 30 -7.64 0.33 -23.37
CA VAL A 30 -8.95 -0.09 -22.83
C VAL A 30 -9.90 1.10 -22.82
N GLY A 31 -9.42 2.30 -22.44
CA GLY A 31 -10.23 3.51 -22.34
C GLY A 31 -9.39 4.77 -22.31
N TRP A 32 -10.06 5.92 -22.30
CA TRP A 32 -9.45 7.23 -22.21
C TRP A 32 -9.79 7.93 -20.91
N GLY A 33 -8.91 8.79 -20.41
CA GLY A 33 -9.15 9.65 -19.26
C GLY A 33 -8.99 8.97 -17.90
N GLY A 34 -8.95 7.64 -17.84
CA GLY A 34 -8.84 6.87 -16.59
C GLY A 34 -10.19 6.65 -15.91
N CYS A 35 -10.15 6.08 -14.70
CA CYS A 35 -11.32 5.94 -13.85
C CYS A 35 -11.83 7.31 -13.38
N SER A 36 -13.14 7.46 -13.21
CA SER A 36 -13.77 8.76 -12.92
C SER A 36 -13.29 9.43 -11.63
N TYR A 37 -12.78 8.65 -10.68
CA TYR A 37 -12.26 9.10 -9.37
C TYR A 37 -10.74 9.32 -9.33
N CYS A 38 -10.01 8.93 -10.40
CA CYS A 38 -8.57 8.75 -10.32
C CYS A 38 -7.78 10.02 -10.63
N ASP A 39 -7.07 10.51 -9.61
CA ASP A 39 -5.95 11.45 -9.75
C ASP A 39 -4.73 10.90 -8.98
N ASN A 40 -3.71 10.41 -9.69
CA ASN A 40 -2.52 9.86 -9.05
C ASN A 40 -1.71 10.91 -8.28
N ALA A 41 -1.74 12.19 -8.67
CA ALA A 41 -1.01 13.25 -7.97
C ALA A 41 -1.48 13.41 -6.52
N ALA A 42 -2.74 13.06 -6.22
CA ALA A 42 -3.31 13.13 -4.87
C ALA A 42 -2.71 12.10 -3.88
N PHE A 43 -2.03 11.07 -4.39
CA PHE A 43 -1.58 9.93 -3.58
C PHE A 43 -0.06 9.74 -3.55
N HIS A 44 0.71 10.62 -4.21
CA HIS A 44 2.16 10.55 -4.26
C HIS A 44 2.81 11.34 -3.13
N PRO A 45 3.74 10.76 -2.37
CA PRO A 45 4.63 11.51 -1.50
C PRO A 45 5.63 12.32 -2.33
N GLY A 46 6.13 13.42 -1.79
CA GLY A 46 7.00 14.34 -2.52
C GLY A 46 8.31 13.74 -3.03
N TYR A 47 8.77 12.64 -2.47
CA TYR A 47 9.99 11.96 -2.93
C TYR A 47 9.75 11.01 -4.11
N SER A 48 8.51 10.55 -4.32
CA SER A 48 8.12 9.64 -5.40
C SER A 48 7.56 10.46 -6.56
N THR A 49 8.38 10.74 -7.57
CA THR A 49 8.00 11.51 -8.74
C THR A 49 8.35 10.79 -10.04
N PRO A 50 7.49 10.87 -11.08
CA PRO A 50 7.80 10.29 -12.37
C PRO A 50 9.16 10.79 -12.91
N GLY A 51 9.95 9.87 -13.48
CA GLY A 51 11.25 10.18 -14.07
C GLY A 51 12.43 10.29 -13.09
N LYS A 52 12.19 10.26 -11.77
CA LYS A 52 13.28 10.11 -10.80
C LYS A 52 13.75 8.64 -10.76
N ALA A 53 15.07 8.41 -10.70
CA ALA A 53 15.63 7.06 -10.58
C ALA A 53 15.06 6.33 -9.36
N LEU A 54 14.75 5.03 -9.50
CA LEU A 54 14.10 4.24 -8.44
C LEU A 54 14.94 4.19 -7.15
N LEU A 55 16.25 3.97 -7.27
CA LEU A 55 17.14 3.97 -6.10
C LEU A 55 17.13 5.32 -5.36
N ALA A 56 17.06 6.44 -6.08
CA ALA A 56 16.95 7.75 -5.45
C ALA A 56 15.60 7.94 -4.71
N GLN A 57 14.50 7.40 -5.27
CA GLN A 57 13.21 7.40 -4.58
C GLN A 57 13.24 6.54 -3.32
N ILE A 58 13.95 5.41 -3.35
CA ILE A 58 14.11 4.52 -2.20
C ILE A 58 14.90 5.24 -1.08
N GLU A 59 16.05 5.81 -1.39
CA GLU A 59 16.90 6.52 -0.42
C GLU A 59 16.15 7.67 0.26
N GLU A 60 15.52 8.55 -0.52
CA GLU A 60 14.73 9.66 0.02
C GLU A 60 13.49 9.15 0.81
N GLY A 61 12.86 8.08 0.32
CA GLY A 61 11.74 7.44 1.01
C GLY A 61 12.15 6.84 2.35
N ILE A 62 13.31 6.21 2.44
CA ILE A 62 13.89 5.70 3.68
C ILE A 62 14.16 6.86 4.65
N GLU A 63 14.81 7.93 4.18
CA GLU A 63 15.08 9.10 5.00
C GLU A 63 13.78 9.73 5.53
N PHE A 64 12.77 9.90 4.66
CA PHE A 64 11.44 10.36 5.04
C PHE A 64 10.79 9.47 6.11
N GLN A 65 10.89 8.15 5.98
CA GLN A 65 10.33 7.21 6.95
C GLN A 65 11.09 7.17 8.27
N ARG A 66 12.42 7.32 8.26
CA ARG A 66 13.25 7.31 9.47
C ARG A 66 12.90 8.43 10.44
N VAL A 67 12.49 9.59 9.93
CA VAL A 67 12.00 10.70 10.79
C VAL A 67 10.81 10.27 11.61
N ARG A 68 9.88 9.54 11.03
CA ARG A 68 8.62 9.10 11.67
C ARG A 68 8.75 7.77 12.40
N TYR A 69 9.61 6.89 11.90
CA TYR A 69 9.77 5.52 12.37
C TYR A 69 11.26 5.14 12.53
N PRO A 70 12.00 5.75 13.48
CA PRO A 70 13.45 5.62 13.57
C PRO A 70 13.95 4.20 13.88
N ARG A 71 13.07 3.29 14.26
CA ARG A 71 13.41 1.89 14.57
C ARG A 71 13.16 0.93 13.40
N VAL A 72 12.63 1.40 12.28
CA VAL A 72 12.41 0.58 11.09
C VAL A 72 13.72 0.50 10.31
N ARG A 73 14.08 -0.72 9.92
CA ARG A 73 15.29 -1.02 9.16
C ARG A 73 15.02 -1.69 7.81
N HIS A 74 13.82 -2.29 7.65
CA HIS A 74 13.45 -3.00 6.43
C HIS A 74 12.20 -2.42 5.80
N TYR A 75 12.23 -2.38 4.49
CA TYR A 75 11.21 -1.73 3.68
C TYR A 75 10.69 -2.66 2.59
N LEU A 76 9.46 -2.45 2.19
CA LEU A 76 8.86 -2.99 0.97
C LEU A 76 8.69 -1.83 0.00
N GLY A 77 9.24 -1.94 -1.18
CA GLY A 77 8.89 -1.01 -2.23
C GLY A 77 7.45 -1.21 -2.67
N TYR A 78 6.72 -0.13 -2.75
CA TYR A 78 5.31 -0.15 -3.11
C TYR A 78 5.08 0.64 -4.39
N PHE A 79 5.04 -0.07 -5.49
CA PHE A 79 4.64 0.48 -6.78
C PHE A 79 3.14 0.77 -6.75
N GLN A 80 2.79 2.02 -6.52
CA GLN A 80 1.39 2.44 -6.32
C GLN A 80 0.81 3.17 -7.51
N ALA A 81 1.63 3.92 -8.26
CA ALA A 81 1.17 4.76 -9.35
C ALA A 81 0.67 3.93 -10.54
N TYR A 82 -0.56 4.17 -10.99
CA TYR A 82 -1.16 3.55 -12.19
C TYR A 82 -1.28 2.01 -12.10
N SER A 83 -0.80 1.28 -13.14
CA SER A 83 -0.88 -0.18 -13.23
C SER A 83 0.51 -0.75 -13.42
N ASN A 84 1.11 -1.24 -12.34
CA ASN A 84 2.53 -1.54 -12.32
C ASN A 84 2.91 -2.88 -12.95
N THR A 85 1.94 -3.64 -13.49
CA THR A 85 2.17 -4.78 -14.39
C THR A 85 1.83 -4.46 -15.85
N TYR A 86 1.42 -3.20 -16.15
CA TYR A 86 1.12 -2.77 -17.50
C TYR A 86 2.38 -2.36 -18.25
N GLY A 87 2.98 -3.33 -18.94
CA GLY A 87 4.21 -3.20 -19.69
C GLY A 87 4.77 -4.55 -20.13
N THR A 88 5.89 -4.53 -20.86
CA THR A 88 6.60 -5.76 -21.21
C THR A 88 7.26 -6.39 -20.00
N LEU A 89 7.41 -7.71 -20.00
CA LEU A 89 8.07 -8.43 -18.91
C LEU A 89 9.49 -7.91 -18.63
N GLU A 90 10.23 -7.53 -19.69
CA GLU A 90 11.57 -6.96 -19.56
C GLU A 90 11.56 -5.64 -18.75
N ARG A 91 10.56 -4.77 -19.00
CA ARG A 91 10.40 -3.51 -18.25
C ARG A 91 10.08 -3.79 -16.77
N LEU A 92 9.21 -4.76 -16.49
CA LEU A 92 8.88 -5.18 -15.14
C LEU A 92 10.12 -5.71 -14.42
N ARG A 93 10.87 -6.61 -15.06
CA ARG A 93 12.12 -7.16 -14.51
C ARG A 93 13.09 -6.06 -14.13
N ARG A 94 13.33 -5.14 -15.04
CA ARG A 94 14.28 -4.03 -14.78
C ARG A 94 13.86 -3.23 -13.54
N ALA A 95 12.59 -2.84 -13.43
CA ALA A 95 12.11 -2.05 -12.31
C ALA A 95 12.17 -2.81 -10.98
N TYR A 96 11.71 -4.05 -10.95
CA TYR A 96 11.62 -4.82 -9.71
C TYR A 96 12.98 -5.33 -9.24
N GLU A 97 13.85 -5.76 -10.16
CA GLU A 97 15.20 -6.21 -9.83
C GLU A 97 16.11 -5.05 -9.39
N GLU A 98 15.96 -3.85 -10.00
CA GLU A 98 16.63 -2.64 -9.55
C GLU A 98 16.25 -2.30 -8.11
N GLU A 99 14.97 -2.28 -7.77
CA GLU A 99 14.50 -2.02 -6.42
C GLU A 99 15.02 -3.04 -5.41
N LEU A 100 14.90 -4.34 -5.73
CA LEU A 100 15.33 -5.45 -4.88
C LEU A 100 16.87 -5.51 -4.71
N SER A 101 17.63 -4.75 -5.48
CA SER A 101 19.07 -4.60 -5.28
C SER A 101 19.42 -3.79 -4.03
N HIS A 102 18.53 -2.89 -3.58
CA HIS A 102 18.77 -2.06 -2.40
C HIS A 102 18.79 -2.92 -1.11
N PRO A 103 19.83 -2.78 -0.24
CA PRO A 103 20.03 -3.68 0.90
C PRO A 103 18.94 -3.63 1.97
N GLU A 104 18.30 -2.48 2.18
CA GLU A 104 17.21 -2.32 3.16
C GLU A 104 15.84 -2.74 2.61
N VAL A 105 15.75 -3.09 1.33
CA VAL A 105 14.50 -3.56 0.70
C VAL A 105 14.41 -5.08 0.84
N VAL A 106 13.32 -5.55 1.44
CA VAL A 106 13.06 -6.98 1.70
C VAL A 106 11.98 -7.56 0.79
N GLY A 107 11.44 -6.77 -0.13
CA GLY A 107 10.42 -7.23 -1.06
C GLY A 107 9.64 -6.09 -1.69
N ILE A 108 8.72 -6.46 -2.56
CA ILE A 108 7.90 -5.57 -3.39
C ILE A 108 6.41 -5.78 -3.15
N VAL A 109 5.67 -4.69 -3.25
CA VAL A 109 4.21 -4.67 -3.31
C VAL A 109 3.81 -3.99 -4.61
N ILE A 110 3.06 -4.68 -5.44
CA ILE A 110 2.74 -4.25 -6.81
C ILE A 110 1.26 -3.91 -6.88
N GLY A 111 0.95 -2.61 -6.84
CA GLY A 111 -0.41 -2.11 -7.08
C GLY A 111 -0.71 -2.16 -8.58
N THR A 112 -1.76 -2.88 -8.97
CA THR A 112 -2.10 -3.04 -10.38
C THR A 112 -3.61 -3.23 -10.61
N ARG A 113 -3.98 -3.26 -11.88
CA ARG A 113 -5.32 -3.59 -12.34
C ARG A 113 -5.42 -5.10 -12.63
N PRO A 114 -6.59 -5.71 -12.40
CA PRO A 114 -6.81 -7.14 -12.72
C PRO A 114 -6.58 -7.51 -14.18
N ASP A 115 -6.91 -6.61 -15.10
CA ASP A 115 -6.75 -6.80 -16.55
C ASP A 115 -5.32 -6.54 -17.08
N CYS A 116 -4.35 -6.28 -16.18
CA CYS A 116 -2.95 -6.03 -16.53
C CYS A 116 -2.01 -7.16 -16.16
N VAL A 117 -2.51 -8.32 -15.76
CA VAL A 117 -1.72 -9.51 -15.46
C VAL A 117 -1.99 -10.62 -16.48
N ASP A 118 -0.99 -11.45 -16.69
CA ASP A 118 -1.04 -12.67 -17.50
C ASP A 118 -0.16 -13.75 -16.84
N GLU A 119 -0.22 -14.95 -17.38
CA GLU A 119 0.53 -16.11 -16.84
C GLU A 119 2.04 -15.84 -16.79
N GLU A 120 2.61 -15.28 -17.87
CA GLU A 120 4.05 -15.03 -17.98
C GLU A 120 4.53 -14.09 -16.87
N LYS A 121 3.81 -12.99 -16.63
CA LYS A 121 4.14 -12.03 -15.56
C LYS A 121 3.99 -12.65 -14.18
N LEU A 122 2.91 -13.40 -13.95
CA LEU A 122 2.68 -14.05 -12.66
C LEU A 122 3.69 -15.18 -12.38
N ASP A 123 4.12 -15.93 -13.40
CA ASP A 123 5.18 -16.93 -13.29
C ASP A 123 6.53 -16.29 -12.94
N TYR A 124 6.84 -15.15 -13.53
CA TYR A 124 8.02 -14.37 -13.16
C TYR A 124 7.96 -13.91 -11.69
N LEU A 125 6.83 -13.35 -11.25
CA LEU A 125 6.64 -12.89 -9.87
C LEU A 125 6.72 -14.06 -8.87
N SER A 126 6.14 -15.21 -9.22
CA SER A 126 6.30 -16.45 -8.44
C SER A 126 7.75 -16.92 -8.39
N GLY A 127 8.48 -16.76 -9.49
CA GLY A 127 9.93 -17.02 -9.54
C GLY A 127 10.73 -16.10 -8.62
N LEU A 128 10.38 -14.83 -8.52
CA LEU A 128 10.96 -13.88 -7.56
C LEU A 128 10.68 -14.31 -6.13
N ALA A 129 9.40 -14.52 -5.78
CA ALA A 129 8.97 -14.93 -4.45
C ALA A 129 9.58 -16.29 -4.01
N GLY A 130 9.88 -17.17 -4.95
CA GLY A 130 10.52 -18.45 -4.71
C GLY A 130 12.05 -18.44 -4.76
N GLY A 131 12.70 -17.30 -4.91
CA GLY A 131 14.17 -17.17 -4.98
C GLY A 131 14.80 -17.72 -6.26
N ARG A 132 13.99 -18.12 -7.26
CA ARG A 132 14.48 -18.73 -8.51
C ARG A 132 15.07 -17.70 -9.48
N VAL A 133 14.62 -16.44 -9.41
CA VAL A 133 15.06 -15.36 -10.30
C VAL A 133 16.33 -14.71 -9.77
N LEU A 134 16.33 -14.30 -8.50
CA LEU A 134 17.45 -13.61 -7.85
C LEU A 134 18.26 -14.63 -7.01
N LYS A 135 19.11 -15.41 -7.67
CA LYS A 135 19.94 -16.42 -6.99
C LYS A 135 20.91 -15.76 -6.00
N GLY A 136 20.94 -16.27 -4.77
CA GLY A 136 21.80 -15.75 -3.71
C GLY A 136 21.27 -14.47 -3.03
N TRP A 137 20.10 -13.96 -3.43
CA TRP A 137 19.46 -12.86 -2.72
C TRP A 137 19.09 -13.28 -1.30
N ARG A 138 19.46 -12.45 -0.32
CA ARG A 138 19.23 -12.75 1.11
C ARG A 138 19.03 -11.48 1.92
N ARG A 139 18.17 -11.54 2.94
CA ARG A 139 17.97 -10.46 3.93
C ARG A 139 17.76 -11.05 5.31
N THR A 140 18.34 -10.39 6.32
CA THR A 140 18.28 -10.83 7.72
C THR A 140 17.56 -9.79 8.58
N PHE A 141 16.49 -10.22 9.25
CA PHE A 141 15.74 -9.39 10.21
C PHE A 141 16.36 -9.52 11.60
N GLY A 142 16.33 -8.45 12.41
CA GLY A 142 16.76 -8.46 13.81
C GLY A 142 18.28 -8.40 14.04
N GLY A 143 19.10 -8.35 12.98
CA GLY A 143 20.55 -8.20 13.08
C GLY A 143 20.97 -6.75 13.31
N SER A 144 22.12 -6.56 13.98
CA SER A 144 22.74 -5.25 14.17
C SER A 144 23.48 -4.73 12.93
N GLY A 145 23.53 -5.50 11.84
CA GLY A 145 24.23 -5.19 10.59
C GLY A 145 23.38 -5.46 9.36
N ILE A 146 23.59 -4.68 8.31
CA ILE A 146 23.06 -4.91 6.97
C ILE A 146 24.01 -5.91 6.32
N ASP A 147 23.66 -7.20 6.39
CA ASP A 147 24.43 -8.24 5.70
C ASP A 147 23.97 -8.37 4.25
N GLY A 148 24.92 -8.16 3.33
CA GLY A 148 24.90 -8.71 2.01
C GLY A 148 24.43 -7.80 0.89
N GLY A 149 25.39 -7.25 0.17
CA GLY A 149 25.21 -6.82 -1.20
C GLY A 149 25.04 -8.06 -2.09
N TRP A 150 23.90 -8.19 -2.77
CA TRP A 150 23.78 -9.08 -3.91
C TRP A 150 24.51 -8.40 -5.09
N ALA A 151 25.65 -8.97 -5.52
CA ALA A 151 26.33 -8.58 -6.74
C ALA A 151 25.63 -9.30 -7.89
N ASN A 152 25.07 -8.52 -8.82
CA ASN A 152 24.56 -9.05 -10.08
C ASN A 152 25.76 -9.51 -10.92
N GLU A 153 26.15 -10.77 -10.79
CA GLU A 153 27.07 -11.39 -11.74
C GLU A 153 26.35 -11.52 -13.10
N ARG A 154 26.31 -10.41 -13.82
CA ARG A 154 26.11 -10.50 -15.26
C ARG A 154 27.37 -11.18 -15.78
N SER A 155 27.22 -12.39 -16.27
CA SER A 155 28.22 -13.09 -17.03
C SER A 155 28.84 -12.09 -18.03
N ALA A 156 30.10 -11.77 -17.82
CA ALA A 156 30.90 -11.08 -18.81
C ALA A 156 31.12 -12.05 -19.96
N ASP A 157 30.19 -12.03 -20.92
CA ASP A 157 30.41 -12.64 -22.21
C ASP A 157 31.33 -11.69 -22.99
N SER A 158 32.57 -12.09 -23.14
CA SER A 158 33.61 -11.39 -23.85
C SER A 158 33.33 -11.45 -25.35
N GLY A 159 32.61 -10.46 -25.85
CA GLY A 159 32.42 -10.17 -27.26
C GLY A 159 33.03 -8.83 -27.59
N SER A 160 34.24 -8.85 -28.15
CA SER A 160 34.92 -7.70 -28.78
C SER A 160 34.06 -7.11 -29.89
N GLY A 161 33.85 -5.80 -29.86
CA GLY A 161 33.36 -5.13 -31.09
C GLY A 161 32.73 -3.75 -30.86
N ALA A 162 33.53 -2.73 -31.24
CA ALA A 162 33.16 -1.47 -31.84
C ALA A 162 32.49 -0.36 -30.99
N ASN A 163 33.28 0.65 -30.72
CA ASN A 163 32.92 2.03 -30.45
C ASN A 163 31.77 2.53 -31.36
N GLY A 164 30.67 2.96 -30.74
CA GLY A 164 29.62 3.75 -31.36
C GLY A 164 29.26 4.92 -30.46
N GLY A 165 29.96 6.06 -30.69
CA GLY A 165 29.64 7.32 -30.03
C GLY A 165 28.24 7.80 -30.43
N TRP A 166 27.42 8.14 -29.45
CA TRP A 166 26.20 8.90 -29.69
C TRP A 166 26.51 10.38 -29.62
N ALA A 167 26.63 10.98 -30.81
CA ALA A 167 26.74 12.42 -30.97
C ALA A 167 25.39 13.08 -30.73
N ASN A 168 25.41 14.12 -29.91
CA ASN A 168 24.34 15.09 -29.75
C ASN A 168 24.12 15.83 -31.10
N GLU A 169 23.04 15.60 -31.78
CA GLU A 169 22.54 16.51 -32.80
C GLU A 169 21.54 17.50 -32.19
N ARG A 170 22.04 18.72 -32.01
CA ARG A 170 21.20 19.92 -31.89
C ARG A 170 20.86 20.36 -33.31
N SER A 171 19.61 20.26 -33.69
CA SER A 171 19.11 21.05 -34.80
C SER A 171 18.52 22.36 -34.27
N ALA A 172 19.16 23.46 -34.64
CA ALA A 172 18.60 24.78 -34.51
C ALA A 172 17.59 24.98 -35.64
N ASP A 173 16.40 25.43 -35.30
CA ASP A 173 15.58 26.15 -36.29
C ASP A 173 15.02 27.42 -35.67
N SER A 174 15.27 28.50 -36.42
CA SER A 174 14.98 29.87 -36.10
C SER A 174 13.57 30.21 -36.59
N GLY A 175 12.74 30.79 -35.75
CA GLY A 175 11.45 31.34 -36.15
C GLY A 175 10.89 32.33 -35.11
N SER A 176 11.06 33.59 -35.43
CA SER A 176 10.61 34.81 -34.73
C SER A 176 9.12 34.84 -34.41
N GLY A 177 8.75 35.31 -33.21
CA GLY A 177 7.41 35.73 -32.88
C GLY A 177 7.32 36.27 -31.43
N ALA A 178 7.57 37.58 -31.31
CA ALA A 178 7.45 38.31 -30.05
C ALA A 178 5.98 38.40 -29.61
N ASN A 179 5.73 38.14 -28.35
CA ASN A 179 4.84 38.95 -27.50
C ASN A 179 5.12 38.67 -26.04
N GLY A 180 5.55 39.73 -25.38
CA GLY A 180 6.00 39.72 -24.00
C GLY A 180 4.87 39.64 -22.99
N TRP A 181 5.15 38.90 -21.93
CA TRP A 181 4.62 39.19 -20.58
C TRP A 181 5.79 39.12 -19.62
N ARG A 182 5.96 40.23 -18.91
CA ARG A 182 7.04 40.43 -17.94
C ARG A 182 6.80 39.56 -16.72
N ALA A 183 7.85 38.89 -16.31
CA ALA A 183 7.99 38.31 -15.00
C ALA A 183 8.12 39.43 -13.96
N ASP A 184 7.28 39.44 -12.96
CA ASP A 184 7.57 40.11 -11.70
C ASP A 184 7.99 39.05 -10.68
N ASP A 185 9.26 39.09 -10.40
CA ASP A 185 9.93 38.50 -9.27
C ASP A 185 9.30 39.01 -7.95
N ARG A 186 8.75 38.12 -7.13
CA ARG A 186 8.82 38.25 -5.67
C ARG A 186 8.82 36.89 -5.01
N SER A 187 10.00 36.52 -4.59
CA SER A 187 10.28 35.60 -3.52
C SER A 187 9.34 35.80 -2.31
N ALA A 188 8.68 34.76 -1.90
CA ALA A 188 8.09 34.69 -0.55
C ALA A 188 8.22 33.25 0.00
N ASN A 189 9.29 33.03 0.73
CA ASN A 189 9.41 32.24 1.95
C ASN A 189 8.47 31.03 2.10
N ASP A 190 9.01 29.92 1.76
CA ASP A 190 8.65 28.63 2.34
C ASP A 190 9.20 28.55 3.79
N ARG A 191 8.41 29.03 4.73
CA ARG A 191 8.61 28.82 6.19
C ARG A 191 7.25 28.76 6.83
N SER A 192 6.78 27.56 7.05
CA SER A 192 6.00 27.22 8.25
C SER A 192 5.31 25.87 8.12
N VAL A 193 5.93 24.84 8.58
CA VAL A 193 5.28 23.80 9.40
C VAL A 193 6.33 23.22 10.33
N ASN A 194 6.80 24.05 11.26
CA ASN A 194 7.39 23.55 12.49
C ASN A 194 7.04 24.52 13.61
N SER A 195 6.70 23.92 14.72
CA SER A 195 6.45 24.56 16.03
C SER A 195 5.05 25.14 16.24
N ILE A 196 4.30 24.43 17.10
CA ILE A 196 3.82 25.01 18.36
C ILE A 196 3.72 23.83 19.34
N ILE A 197 4.77 23.63 20.12
CA ILE A 197 4.66 23.14 21.48
C ILE A 197 5.14 24.31 22.32
N THR A 198 4.25 25.12 22.81
CA THR A 198 4.53 26.07 23.86
C THR A 198 4.10 25.50 25.19
N ASN A 199 5.10 25.27 26.03
CA ASN A 199 4.98 25.11 27.47
C ASN A 199 4.22 26.29 28.06
N SER A 200 3.15 26.06 28.77
CA SER A 200 2.70 26.93 29.85
C SER A 200 2.85 26.19 31.18
N ARG A 201 3.91 26.54 31.88
CA ARG A 201 4.00 26.34 33.33
C ARG A 201 3.03 27.28 33.99
N SER A 202 2.17 26.76 34.81
CA SER A 202 1.57 27.52 35.92
C SER A 202 1.69 26.67 37.18
N THR A 203 2.38 27.27 38.12
CA THR A 203 2.55 26.88 39.50
C THR A 203 1.24 27.07 40.28
N ASN A 204 0.85 26.10 41.12
CA ASN A 204 0.62 26.32 42.56
C ASN A 204 0.17 25.03 43.27
N ASP A 205 0.99 24.66 44.11
CA ASP A 205 0.94 24.36 45.56
C ASP A 205 -0.27 23.63 46.21
N ARG A 206 0.18 22.63 46.98
CA ARG A 206 -0.22 22.13 48.31
C ARG A 206 -1.18 20.94 48.42
N SER A 207 -0.45 19.86 48.72
CA SER A 207 -0.66 18.99 49.92
C SER A 207 -2.01 18.28 50.12
N THR A 208 -1.98 16.97 50.11
CA THR A 208 -1.97 16.12 51.32
C THR A 208 -2.02 14.64 50.97
N SER A 209 -1.26 13.90 51.74
CA SER A 209 -1.13 12.46 51.90
C SER A 209 -2.42 11.63 51.72
N SER A 210 -2.39 10.46 51.10
CA SER A 210 -2.24 9.17 51.77
C SER A 210 -2.61 7.97 50.90
N ARG A 211 -1.82 6.92 51.10
CA ARG A 211 -2.08 5.49 50.97
C ARG A 211 -2.20 4.82 49.61
N ARG A 212 -1.15 4.01 49.43
CA ARG A 212 -1.02 2.84 48.60
C ARG A 212 -2.27 1.94 48.59
N THR A 213 -2.71 1.53 47.42
CA THR A 213 -3.12 0.17 47.14
C THR A 213 -2.68 -0.23 45.75
N SER A 214 -1.86 -1.26 45.69
CA SER A 214 -1.42 -1.90 44.45
C SER A 214 -2.59 -2.73 43.91
N SER A 215 -2.97 -2.45 42.65
CA SER A 215 -3.72 -3.42 41.86
C SER A 215 -2.93 -3.73 40.60
N ARG A 216 -2.40 -4.94 40.56
CA ARG A 216 -1.83 -5.58 39.38
C ARG A 216 -2.94 -5.74 38.35
N SER A 217 -2.84 -5.04 37.24
CA SER A 217 -3.63 -5.35 36.08
C SER A 217 -2.91 -6.47 35.31
N THR A 218 -3.50 -7.63 35.31
CA THR A 218 -3.09 -8.78 34.52
C THR A 218 -3.56 -8.57 33.09
N ASN A 219 -2.63 -8.29 32.17
CA ASN A 219 -2.88 -8.37 30.74
C ASN A 219 -3.14 -9.83 30.36
N SER A 220 -4.38 -10.19 30.12
CA SER A 220 -4.74 -11.46 29.51
C SER A 220 -4.46 -11.39 28.00
N ILE A 221 -3.38 -12.04 27.59
CA ILE A 221 -3.09 -12.32 26.18
C ILE A 221 -4.01 -13.48 25.77
N ILE A 222 -4.99 -13.21 24.92
CA ILE A 222 -5.78 -14.25 24.28
C ILE A 222 -4.93 -14.86 23.17
N THR A 223 -4.35 -16.02 23.43
CA THR A 223 -3.71 -16.86 22.42
C THR A 223 -4.78 -17.74 21.77
N ASN A 224 -5.19 -17.41 20.56
CA ASN A 224 -5.97 -18.35 19.73
C ASN A 224 -5.00 -19.35 19.10
N SER A 225 -5.04 -20.57 19.59
CA SER A 225 -4.41 -21.74 18.94
C SER A 225 -5.27 -22.16 17.75
N ILE A 226 -4.74 -22.01 16.53
CA ILE A 226 -5.33 -22.54 15.31
C ILE A 226 -4.62 -23.84 14.98
N SER A 227 -5.40 -24.93 14.93
CA SER A 227 -4.99 -26.26 14.45
C SER A 227 -4.68 -26.19 12.98
N THR A 228 -3.45 -26.57 12.59
CA THR A 228 -3.00 -26.66 11.20
C THR A 228 -3.17 -28.08 10.69
N ASN A 229 -4.10 -28.29 9.76
CA ASN A 229 -4.08 -29.47 8.89
C ASN A 229 -3.73 -29.03 7.47
N GLY A 230 -2.54 -29.45 7.06
CA GLY A 230 -2.17 -29.82 5.71
C GLY A 230 -2.01 -28.73 4.66
N ILE A 231 -0.91 -27.98 4.70
CA ILE A 231 -0.30 -27.38 3.49
C ILE A 231 1.21 -27.56 3.61
N SER A 232 1.79 -28.12 2.54
CA SER A 232 3.21 -28.41 2.38
C SER A 232 4.07 -27.19 2.76
N THR A 233 4.80 -27.32 3.84
CA THR A 233 5.74 -26.29 4.31
C THR A 233 7.08 -26.53 3.65
N ASN A 234 7.54 -25.58 2.86
CA ASN A 234 8.97 -25.47 2.57
C ASN A 234 9.72 -25.38 3.90
N SER A 235 10.63 -26.30 4.10
CA SER A 235 11.37 -26.54 5.32
C SER A 235 12.04 -25.26 5.85
N ILE A 236 11.47 -24.74 6.94
CA ILE A 236 12.13 -23.76 7.79
C ILE A 236 12.87 -24.55 8.86
N SER A 237 14.20 -24.57 8.80
CA SER A 237 15.03 -25.14 9.85
C SER A 237 14.86 -24.29 11.11
N THR A 238 14.19 -24.84 12.12
CA THR A 238 14.11 -24.28 13.47
C THR A 238 15.14 -24.97 14.34
N ASN A 239 16.24 -24.31 14.65
CA ASN A 239 17.12 -24.72 15.74
C ASN A 239 16.47 -24.32 17.08
N ASN A 240 16.06 -25.33 17.86
CA ASN A 240 15.75 -25.17 19.27
C ASN A 240 17.04 -25.14 20.08
N GLY A 241 17.42 -23.97 20.58
CA GLY A 241 18.56 -23.76 21.49
C GLY A 241 18.09 -22.96 22.71
N SER A 242 18.48 -23.42 23.88
CA SER A 242 18.22 -23.07 25.25
C SER A 242 18.12 -21.57 25.60
N ALA A 243 17.28 -21.32 26.59
CA ALA A 243 17.04 -20.03 27.23
C ALA A 243 18.32 -19.43 27.85
N ASP A 244 18.92 -18.50 27.16
CA ASP A 244 19.81 -17.48 27.68
C ASP A 244 19.37 -16.14 27.08
N GLY A 245 19.28 -15.06 27.89
CA GLY A 245 18.61 -13.79 27.56
C GLY A 245 19.23 -12.96 26.43
N GLY A 246 19.66 -13.61 25.35
CA GLY A 246 20.05 -12.99 24.09
C GLY A 246 18.83 -12.63 23.24
N LEU A 247 18.88 -11.48 22.57
CA LEU A 247 17.95 -11.11 21.51
C LEU A 247 17.80 -12.29 20.53
N PRO A 248 16.58 -12.64 20.06
CA PRO A 248 16.40 -13.75 19.14
C PRO A 248 17.31 -13.55 17.92
N GLU A 249 18.04 -14.61 17.55
CA GLU A 249 18.86 -14.63 16.33
C GLU A 249 18.00 -14.19 15.14
N GLY A 250 18.56 -13.29 14.32
CA GLY A 250 17.87 -12.65 13.22
C GLY A 250 17.30 -13.67 12.23
N LYS A 251 16.02 -13.52 11.90
CA LYS A 251 15.35 -14.37 10.90
C LYS A 251 15.83 -13.99 9.51
N THR A 252 16.46 -14.93 8.79
CA THR A 252 16.89 -14.74 7.40
C THR A 252 15.81 -15.21 6.42
N ILE A 253 15.62 -14.48 5.34
CA ILE A 253 14.84 -14.89 4.17
C ILE A 253 15.74 -14.94 2.94
N ASP A 254 15.60 -15.99 2.15
CA ASP A 254 16.41 -16.27 0.95
C ASP A 254 15.67 -15.93 -0.36
N ALA A 255 14.50 -15.30 -0.23
CA ALA A 255 13.69 -14.82 -1.35
C ALA A 255 12.94 -13.55 -0.96
N PRO A 256 12.71 -12.63 -1.91
CA PRO A 256 11.94 -11.42 -1.67
C PRO A 256 10.49 -11.70 -1.28
N ILE A 257 9.93 -10.84 -0.44
CA ILE A 257 8.48 -10.79 -0.20
C ILE A 257 7.85 -10.16 -1.44
N VAL A 258 6.95 -10.88 -2.11
CA VAL A 258 6.22 -10.38 -3.29
C VAL A 258 4.73 -10.39 -2.98
N VAL A 259 4.08 -9.24 -3.12
CA VAL A 259 2.64 -9.08 -2.93
C VAL A 259 2.06 -8.39 -4.16
N VAL A 260 1.00 -8.95 -4.73
CA VAL A 260 0.22 -8.31 -5.80
C VAL A 260 -1.05 -7.72 -5.19
N GLU A 261 -1.22 -6.41 -5.31
CA GLU A 261 -2.40 -5.69 -4.83
C GLU A 261 -3.28 -5.23 -5.98
N TYR A 262 -4.48 -5.78 -6.08
CA TYR A 262 -5.44 -5.45 -7.13
C TYR A 262 -6.37 -4.32 -6.73
N GLY A 263 -6.45 -3.27 -7.55
CA GLY A 263 -7.54 -2.32 -7.48
C GLY A 263 -8.81 -2.94 -8.07
N ILE A 264 -9.60 -3.62 -7.27
CA ILE A 264 -10.89 -4.19 -7.68
C ILE A 264 -11.97 -3.11 -7.66
N GLU A 265 -11.99 -2.34 -6.60
CA GLU A 265 -12.80 -1.18 -6.26
C GLU A 265 -14.25 -1.50 -5.91
N SER A 266 -14.93 -2.41 -6.61
CA SER A 266 -16.32 -2.87 -6.37
C SER A 266 -16.52 -4.29 -6.86
N CYS A 267 -17.47 -5.02 -6.26
CA CYS A 267 -17.94 -6.31 -6.76
C CYS A 267 -19.10 -6.18 -7.76
N TYR A 268 -19.56 -4.96 -8.05
CA TYR A 268 -20.72 -4.70 -8.92
C TYR A 268 -20.30 -4.17 -10.28
N ASP A 269 -20.57 -4.93 -11.34
CA ASP A 269 -20.23 -4.54 -12.72
C ASP A 269 -20.90 -3.24 -13.16
N ALA A 270 -22.10 -2.96 -12.66
CA ALA A 270 -22.80 -1.70 -12.93
C ALA A 270 -22.00 -0.50 -12.39
N THR A 271 -21.48 -0.62 -11.17
CA THR A 271 -20.60 0.37 -10.54
C THR A 271 -19.28 0.48 -11.30
N LEU A 272 -18.63 -0.64 -11.62
CA LEU A 272 -17.37 -0.67 -12.37
C LEU A 272 -17.50 0.04 -13.72
N ARG A 273 -18.58 -0.19 -14.45
CA ARG A 273 -18.89 0.54 -15.70
C ARG A 273 -19.09 2.03 -15.45
N ARG A 274 -19.88 2.40 -14.42
CA ARG A 274 -20.18 3.80 -14.10
C ARG A 274 -18.90 4.61 -13.77
N ILE A 275 -17.98 4.01 -13.05
CA ILE A 275 -16.71 4.65 -12.70
C ILE A 275 -15.64 4.54 -13.80
N ASN A 276 -16.00 4.08 -14.99
CA ASN A 276 -15.07 3.85 -16.10
C ASN A 276 -13.87 2.97 -15.71
N ARG A 277 -14.13 1.84 -15.00
CA ARG A 277 -13.04 0.97 -14.51
C ARG A 277 -12.37 0.18 -15.63
N GLY A 278 -13.13 -0.18 -16.69
CA GLY A 278 -12.62 -0.85 -17.89
C GLY A 278 -12.39 -2.36 -17.75
N HIS A 279 -12.75 -2.96 -16.62
CA HIS A 279 -12.86 -4.40 -16.40
C HIS A 279 -14.07 -4.70 -15.53
N ASP A 280 -14.55 -5.94 -15.53
CA ASP A 280 -15.62 -6.45 -14.69
C ASP A 280 -15.08 -7.17 -13.45
N PHE A 281 -15.99 -7.62 -12.58
CA PHE A 281 -15.62 -8.34 -11.36
C PHE A 281 -15.08 -9.75 -11.65
N GLU A 282 -15.57 -10.40 -12.73
CA GLU A 282 -15.08 -11.71 -13.15
C GLU A 282 -13.61 -11.66 -13.59
N CYS A 283 -13.19 -10.60 -14.27
CA CYS A 283 -11.78 -10.35 -14.57
C CYS A 283 -10.96 -10.23 -13.29
N ALA A 284 -11.48 -9.52 -12.28
CA ALA A 284 -10.81 -9.39 -10.98
C ALA A 284 -10.69 -10.73 -10.25
N ARG A 285 -11.76 -11.54 -10.24
CA ARG A 285 -11.79 -12.87 -9.63
C ARG A 285 -10.71 -13.77 -10.24
N ARG A 286 -10.66 -13.86 -11.57
CA ARG A 286 -9.66 -14.67 -12.29
C ARG A 286 -8.23 -14.22 -12.01
N ALA A 287 -7.97 -12.91 -12.00
CA ALA A 287 -6.64 -12.38 -11.71
C ALA A 287 -6.17 -12.75 -10.30
N VAL A 288 -7.06 -12.66 -9.31
CA VAL A 288 -6.79 -13.05 -7.92
C VAL A 288 -6.51 -14.55 -7.81
N GLU A 289 -7.34 -15.39 -8.44
CA GLU A 289 -7.19 -16.85 -8.44
C GLU A 289 -5.87 -17.27 -9.09
N MET A 290 -5.57 -16.79 -10.30
CA MET A 290 -4.32 -17.07 -11.02
C MET A 290 -3.09 -16.71 -10.20
N THR A 291 -3.18 -15.62 -9.43
CA THR A 291 -2.08 -15.15 -8.56
C THR A 291 -1.91 -16.05 -7.34
N ALA A 292 -3.02 -16.42 -6.69
CA ALA A 292 -3.01 -17.28 -5.52
C ALA A 292 -2.57 -18.73 -5.86
N GLU A 293 -2.97 -19.27 -7.02
CA GLU A 293 -2.52 -20.57 -7.52
C GLU A 293 -0.99 -20.65 -7.68
N ARG A 294 -0.34 -19.51 -7.94
CA ARG A 294 1.13 -19.42 -8.03
C ARG A 294 1.81 -19.19 -6.67
N GLY A 295 1.06 -19.25 -5.58
CA GLY A 295 1.57 -19.11 -4.22
C GLY A 295 1.96 -17.67 -3.85
N LEU A 296 1.52 -16.68 -4.61
CA LEU A 296 1.76 -15.27 -4.34
C LEU A 296 0.76 -14.72 -3.32
N ASP A 297 1.24 -13.88 -2.39
CA ASP A 297 0.37 -13.12 -1.50
C ASP A 297 -0.44 -12.09 -2.32
N THR A 298 -1.76 -12.15 -2.21
CA THR A 298 -2.68 -11.31 -2.99
C THR A 298 -3.44 -10.36 -2.09
N GLY A 299 -3.43 -9.08 -2.41
CA GLY A 299 -4.22 -8.05 -1.77
C GLY A 299 -5.27 -7.45 -2.70
N ALA A 300 -6.31 -6.83 -2.14
CA ALA A 300 -7.30 -6.11 -2.91
C ALA A 300 -7.66 -4.76 -2.27
N HIS A 301 -8.02 -3.80 -3.14
CA HIS A 301 -8.55 -2.50 -2.74
C HIS A 301 -10.02 -2.42 -3.12
N PHE A 302 -10.84 -1.89 -2.20
CA PHE A 302 -12.25 -1.60 -2.40
C PHE A 302 -12.55 -0.17 -1.95
N ILE A 303 -13.36 0.54 -2.74
CA ILE A 303 -13.82 1.89 -2.42
C ILE A 303 -15.24 1.80 -1.89
N LEU A 304 -15.47 2.31 -0.69
CA LEU A 304 -16.78 2.34 -0.07
C LEU A 304 -17.49 3.67 -0.39
N GLY A 305 -18.69 3.58 -0.94
CA GLY A 305 -19.52 4.74 -1.30
C GLY A 305 -19.37 5.23 -2.72
N LEU A 306 -19.00 4.35 -3.66
CA LEU A 306 -19.05 4.64 -5.10
C LEU A 306 -20.49 4.98 -5.54
N PRO A 307 -20.66 5.80 -6.62
CA PRO A 307 -21.97 6.27 -7.01
C PRO A 307 -22.93 5.13 -7.37
N GLY A 308 -24.11 5.16 -6.75
CA GLY A 308 -25.15 4.14 -6.92
C GLY A 308 -25.05 2.94 -6.00
N GLU A 309 -24.01 2.84 -5.17
CA GLU A 309 -23.92 1.81 -4.13
C GLU A 309 -24.59 2.26 -2.84
N THR A 310 -25.48 1.42 -2.33
CA THR A 310 -26.12 1.62 -1.03
C THR A 310 -25.34 0.92 0.07
N ARG A 311 -25.63 1.25 1.32
CA ARG A 311 -25.03 0.58 2.47
C ARG A 311 -25.25 -0.92 2.46
N GLU A 312 -26.45 -1.36 2.07
CA GLU A 312 -26.82 -2.77 1.96
C GLU A 312 -25.97 -3.48 0.91
N MET A 313 -25.86 -2.92 -0.29
CA MET A 313 -24.98 -3.44 -1.36
C MET A 313 -23.53 -3.60 -0.86
N LEU A 314 -23.02 -2.59 -0.15
CA LEU A 314 -21.65 -2.64 0.39
C LEU A 314 -21.47 -3.71 1.49
N LEU A 315 -22.52 -4.10 2.21
CA LEU A 315 -22.49 -5.22 3.14
C LEU A 315 -22.62 -6.57 2.40
N ASP A 316 -23.44 -6.65 1.38
CA ASP A 316 -23.67 -7.88 0.59
C ASP A 316 -22.41 -8.29 -0.20
N GLN A 317 -21.56 -7.35 -0.61
CA GLN A 317 -20.29 -7.70 -1.28
C GLN A 317 -19.28 -8.43 -0.37
N CYS A 318 -19.47 -8.45 0.96
CA CYS A 318 -18.58 -9.14 1.90
C CYS A 318 -18.45 -10.64 1.60
N ASP A 319 -19.51 -11.28 1.11
CA ASP A 319 -19.50 -12.69 0.72
C ASP A 319 -18.62 -12.91 -0.52
N ALA A 320 -18.76 -12.05 -1.53
CA ALA A 320 -17.93 -12.09 -2.73
C ALA A 320 -16.46 -11.81 -2.40
N ILE A 321 -16.16 -10.85 -1.53
CA ILE A 321 -14.79 -10.57 -1.06
C ILE A 321 -14.22 -11.76 -0.29
N SER A 322 -15.02 -12.38 0.57
CA SER A 322 -14.59 -13.52 1.39
C SER A 322 -14.36 -14.79 0.58
N SER A 323 -15.02 -14.96 -0.57
CA SER A 323 -14.81 -16.09 -1.47
C SER A 323 -13.50 -16.02 -2.26
N LEU A 324 -12.93 -14.83 -2.43
CA LEU A 324 -11.66 -14.66 -3.13
C LEU A 324 -10.47 -15.16 -2.29
N PRO A 325 -9.47 -15.82 -2.90
CA PRO A 325 -8.26 -16.27 -2.20
C PRO A 325 -7.31 -15.10 -1.87
N LEU A 326 -7.83 -14.05 -1.24
CA LEU A 326 -7.09 -12.88 -0.82
C LEU A 326 -6.35 -13.13 0.50
N ARG A 327 -5.14 -12.63 0.62
CA ARG A 327 -4.42 -12.52 1.87
C ARG A 327 -4.84 -11.29 2.66
N SER A 328 -5.02 -10.17 1.95
CA SER A 328 -5.34 -8.89 2.60
C SER A 328 -6.33 -8.06 1.78
N VAL A 329 -7.00 -7.14 2.49
CA VAL A 329 -7.89 -6.16 1.88
C VAL A 329 -7.65 -4.77 2.46
N LYS A 330 -7.84 -3.76 1.62
CA LYS A 330 -7.85 -2.34 1.99
C LYS A 330 -9.19 -1.75 1.61
N PHE A 331 -9.86 -1.19 2.57
CA PHE A 331 -11.03 -0.37 2.35
C PHE A 331 -10.67 1.11 2.38
N HIS A 332 -11.27 1.86 1.48
CA HIS A 332 -11.18 3.31 1.42
C HIS A 332 -12.59 3.88 1.33
N GLN A 333 -12.93 4.84 2.20
CA GLN A 333 -14.09 5.67 1.90
C GLN A 333 -13.83 6.44 0.61
N LEU A 334 -14.88 6.69 -0.17
CA LEU A 334 -14.75 7.50 -1.38
C LEU A 334 -14.27 8.92 -1.04
N GLN A 335 -13.20 9.33 -1.69
CA GLN A 335 -12.68 10.70 -1.66
C GLN A 335 -13.04 11.40 -2.98
N ILE A 336 -13.71 12.53 -2.89
CA ILE A 336 -14.04 13.35 -4.07
C ILE A 336 -12.84 14.25 -4.38
N VAL A 337 -12.01 13.79 -5.32
CA VAL A 337 -10.77 14.49 -5.68
C VAL A 337 -11.05 15.56 -6.71
N LYS A 338 -10.48 16.77 -6.50
CA LYS A 338 -10.62 17.93 -7.40
C LYS A 338 -10.15 17.62 -8.81
N GLY A 339 -10.83 18.16 -9.80
CA GLY A 339 -10.50 18.02 -11.22
C GLY A 339 -10.93 16.70 -11.83
N THR A 340 -11.45 15.76 -11.05
CA THR A 340 -11.90 14.44 -11.55
C THR A 340 -13.32 14.52 -12.15
N ALA A 341 -13.67 13.53 -12.97
CA ALA A 341 -15.05 13.39 -13.46
C ALA A 341 -16.03 13.11 -12.31
N MET A 342 -15.57 12.39 -11.27
CA MET A 342 -16.33 12.08 -10.06
C MET A 342 -16.72 13.34 -9.28
N GLU A 343 -15.87 14.37 -9.24
CA GLU A 343 -16.20 15.65 -8.62
C GLU A 343 -17.40 16.31 -9.30
N LYS A 344 -17.44 16.29 -10.64
CA LYS A 344 -18.54 16.86 -11.41
C LYS A 344 -19.84 16.09 -11.21
N GLU A 345 -19.74 14.75 -11.18
CA GLU A 345 -20.88 13.86 -10.92
C GLU A 345 -21.43 14.08 -9.51
N TYR A 346 -20.57 14.17 -8.50
CA TYR A 346 -20.96 14.47 -7.12
C TYR A 346 -21.62 15.85 -6.98
N ALA A 347 -21.09 16.86 -7.66
CA ALA A 347 -21.67 18.19 -7.64
C ALA A 347 -23.06 18.26 -8.30
N ALA A 348 -23.31 17.40 -9.30
CA ALA A 348 -24.60 17.32 -9.98
C ALA A 348 -25.65 16.56 -9.15
N ASP A 349 -25.29 15.48 -8.51
CA ASP A 349 -26.17 14.66 -7.68
C ASP A 349 -25.43 14.04 -6.48
N PRO A 350 -25.28 14.77 -5.36
CA PRO A 350 -24.69 14.23 -4.15
C PRO A 350 -25.44 13.04 -3.54
N SER A 351 -26.75 12.90 -3.83
CA SER A 351 -27.59 11.84 -3.25
C SER A 351 -27.30 10.46 -3.82
N ALA A 352 -26.63 10.39 -4.98
CA ALA A 352 -26.18 9.13 -5.58
C ALA A 352 -25.01 8.49 -4.84
N PHE A 353 -24.46 9.12 -3.79
CA PHE A 353 -23.24 8.70 -3.11
C PHE A 353 -23.52 8.41 -1.63
N TYR A 354 -23.15 7.22 -1.18
CA TYR A 354 -23.16 6.89 0.24
C TYR A 354 -21.91 7.47 0.92
N ARG A 355 -22.08 8.61 1.59
CA ARG A 355 -21.00 9.32 2.31
C ARG A 355 -21.40 9.61 3.76
N PRO A 356 -21.32 8.58 4.63
CA PRO A 356 -21.73 8.71 6.02
C PRO A 356 -20.79 9.64 6.82
N GLY A 357 -21.29 10.21 7.92
CA GLY A 357 -20.48 10.83 8.93
C GLY A 357 -19.52 9.84 9.60
N LEU A 358 -18.53 10.36 10.36
CA LEU A 358 -17.49 9.50 10.94
C LEU A 358 -18.05 8.40 11.85
N ASP A 359 -18.98 8.74 12.73
CA ASP A 359 -19.56 7.76 13.65
C ASP A 359 -20.33 6.66 12.94
N GLU A 360 -21.15 7.03 11.97
CA GLU A 360 -21.87 6.07 11.12
C GLU A 360 -20.90 5.21 10.30
N TYR A 361 -19.81 5.80 9.79
CA TYR A 361 -18.78 5.05 9.07
C TYR A 361 -18.08 4.02 9.95
N LEU A 362 -17.77 4.35 11.20
CA LEU A 362 -17.17 3.40 12.12
C LEU A 362 -18.09 2.21 12.39
N ASP A 363 -19.40 2.45 12.61
CA ASP A 363 -20.37 1.39 12.75
C ASP A 363 -20.49 0.54 11.48
N PHE A 364 -20.51 1.18 10.33
CA PHE A 364 -20.55 0.50 9.03
C PHE A 364 -19.31 -0.37 8.80
N VAL A 365 -18.11 0.11 9.11
CA VAL A 365 -16.88 -0.69 9.01
C VAL A 365 -16.93 -1.89 9.94
N ILE A 366 -17.46 -1.76 11.15
CA ILE A 366 -17.63 -2.89 12.07
C ILE A 366 -18.58 -3.92 11.46
N ASP A 367 -19.69 -3.50 10.86
CA ASP A 367 -20.65 -4.40 10.22
C ASP A 367 -20.02 -5.15 9.02
N ILE A 368 -19.11 -4.52 8.27
CA ILE A 368 -18.29 -5.17 7.23
C ILE A 368 -17.36 -6.21 7.87
N LEU A 369 -16.58 -5.80 8.90
CA LEU A 369 -15.62 -6.70 9.54
C LEU A 369 -16.27 -7.95 10.11
N GLU A 370 -17.45 -7.83 10.70
CA GLU A 370 -18.18 -8.96 11.26
C GLU A 370 -18.63 -9.98 10.19
N ARG A 371 -18.83 -9.55 8.93
CA ARG A 371 -19.24 -10.40 7.80
C ARG A 371 -18.09 -11.02 7.03
N LEU A 372 -16.91 -10.38 7.04
CA LEU A 372 -15.73 -10.88 6.35
C LEU A 372 -15.17 -12.12 7.05
N ARG A 373 -14.60 -13.05 6.28
CA ARG A 373 -13.91 -14.22 6.85
C ARG A 373 -12.81 -13.81 7.85
N PRO A 374 -12.63 -14.55 8.95
CA PRO A 374 -11.80 -14.12 10.08
C PRO A 374 -10.29 -14.14 9.81
N ASP A 375 -9.81 -14.86 8.80
CA ASP A 375 -8.40 -15.00 8.43
C ASP A 375 -7.91 -13.93 7.44
N LEU A 376 -8.81 -13.08 6.93
CA LEU A 376 -8.48 -12.00 5.99
C LEU A 376 -7.80 -10.83 6.73
N TYR A 377 -6.61 -10.44 6.30
CA TYR A 377 -5.93 -9.28 6.89
C TYR A 377 -6.53 -7.96 6.41
N ILE A 378 -7.00 -7.17 7.34
CA ILE A 378 -7.46 -5.80 7.06
C ILE A 378 -6.26 -4.85 7.19
N GLU A 379 -5.73 -4.40 6.07
CA GLU A 379 -4.57 -3.49 6.05
C GLU A 379 -4.95 -2.04 6.34
N ARG A 380 -6.15 -1.65 5.90
CA ARG A 380 -6.65 -0.28 6.01
C ARG A 380 -8.17 -0.28 5.99
N VAL A 381 -8.76 0.65 6.72
CA VAL A 381 -10.22 0.87 6.75
C VAL A 381 -10.61 2.27 6.28
N ALA A 382 -9.65 3.18 6.11
CA ALA A 382 -9.90 4.54 5.60
C ALA A 382 -8.70 5.04 4.80
N GLY A 383 -8.94 5.85 3.78
CA GLY A 383 -7.93 6.55 3.00
C GLY A 383 -7.68 7.96 3.52
N GLU A 384 -6.44 8.44 3.42
CA GLU A 384 -6.09 9.83 3.66
C GLU A 384 -5.71 10.49 2.32
N VAL A 385 -6.32 11.62 2.02
CA VAL A 385 -5.96 12.49 0.89
C VAL A 385 -5.60 13.87 1.45
N PRO A 386 -4.51 14.49 1.03
CA PRO A 386 -4.18 15.83 1.50
C PRO A 386 -5.30 16.83 1.17
N PRO A 387 -5.70 17.73 2.09
CA PRO A 387 -6.85 18.62 1.92
C PRO A 387 -6.82 19.50 0.66
N ARG A 388 -5.62 19.79 0.14
CA ARG A 388 -5.47 20.56 -1.11
C ARG A 388 -6.09 19.86 -2.33
N PHE A 389 -6.24 18.54 -2.31
CA PHE A 389 -6.78 17.74 -3.41
C PHE A 389 -8.27 17.45 -3.30
N VAL A 390 -8.93 17.78 -2.21
CA VAL A 390 -10.37 17.56 -2.00
C VAL A 390 -11.09 18.86 -1.71
N ASN A 391 -12.38 18.95 -2.05
CA ASN A 391 -13.18 20.15 -1.79
C ASN A 391 -13.72 20.16 -0.36
N ASP A 392 -13.96 18.99 0.20
CA ASP A 392 -14.47 18.83 1.56
C ASP A 392 -13.69 17.75 2.33
N THR A 393 -13.73 17.84 3.63
CA THR A 393 -13.23 16.85 4.57
C THR A 393 -14.35 16.52 5.55
N PRO A 394 -15.33 15.66 5.18
CA PRO A 394 -16.56 15.47 5.96
C PRO A 394 -16.31 15.04 7.41
N TRP A 395 -15.15 14.44 7.67
CA TRP A 395 -14.70 14.03 9.02
C TRP A 395 -13.67 14.97 9.64
N GLY A 396 -13.37 16.12 9.00
CA GLY A 396 -12.26 16.98 9.39
C GLY A 396 -10.90 16.31 9.08
N LEU A 397 -9.87 16.71 9.82
CA LEU A 397 -8.50 16.22 9.64
C LEU A 397 -8.19 15.02 10.57
N VAL A 398 -9.05 14.02 10.58
CA VAL A 398 -8.86 12.80 11.39
C VAL A 398 -7.83 11.89 10.73
N ARG A 399 -6.81 11.48 11.48
CA ARG A 399 -5.74 10.61 10.99
C ARG A 399 -6.14 9.13 11.07
N ASN A 400 -5.62 8.31 10.18
CA ASN A 400 -5.90 6.87 10.17
C ASN A 400 -5.66 6.18 11.53
N PHE A 401 -4.65 6.58 12.29
CA PHE A 401 -4.40 5.97 13.59
C PHE A 401 -5.48 6.34 14.63
N GLU A 402 -6.10 7.52 14.51
CA GLU A 402 -7.22 7.95 15.36
C GLU A 402 -8.48 7.18 14.99
N ILE A 403 -8.75 7.00 13.68
CA ILE A 403 -9.84 6.16 13.19
C ILE A 403 -9.71 4.73 13.72
N LEU A 404 -8.52 4.14 13.65
CA LEU A 404 -8.28 2.78 14.17
C LEU A 404 -8.51 2.70 15.67
N ARG A 405 -8.08 3.71 16.46
CA ARG A 405 -8.34 3.73 17.91
C ARG A 405 -9.82 3.86 18.27
N MET A 406 -10.56 4.68 17.50
CA MET A 406 -12.01 4.81 17.68
C MET A 406 -12.71 3.52 17.28
N LEU A 407 -12.29 2.88 16.20
CA LEU A 407 -12.81 1.61 15.74
C LEU A 407 -12.58 0.50 16.78
N ASP A 408 -11.35 0.35 17.29
CA ASP A 408 -11.01 -0.66 18.31
C ASP A 408 -11.92 -0.51 19.56
N ARG A 409 -12.04 0.72 20.09
CA ARG A 409 -12.91 1.00 21.24
C ARG A 409 -14.37 0.66 20.94
N ARG A 410 -14.91 1.07 19.77
CA ARG A 410 -16.30 0.80 19.41
C ARG A 410 -16.57 -0.70 19.19
N MET A 411 -15.58 -1.43 18.65
CA MET A 411 -15.67 -2.90 18.58
C MET A 411 -15.73 -3.55 19.96
N GLU A 412 -14.93 -3.08 20.93
CA GLU A 412 -15.01 -3.54 22.32
C GLU A 412 -16.38 -3.25 22.94
N GLU A 413 -16.88 -2.02 22.79
CA GLU A 413 -18.21 -1.60 23.30
C GLU A 413 -19.36 -2.42 22.71
N ARG A 414 -19.27 -2.81 21.43
CA ARG A 414 -20.26 -3.64 20.73
C ARG A 414 -20.07 -5.15 20.94
N GLY A 415 -18.99 -5.58 21.58
CA GLY A 415 -18.59 -7.00 21.63
C GLY A 415 -18.37 -7.60 20.24
N ALA A 416 -17.99 -6.75 19.27
CA ALA A 416 -17.81 -7.10 17.87
C ALA A 416 -16.43 -7.71 17.61
N ARG A 417 -16.35 -8.63 16.66
CA ARG A 417 -15.09 -9.21 16.17
C ARG A 417 -15.19 -9.55 14.70
N GLN A 418 -14.08 -9.53 14.00
CA GLN A 418 -14.03 -9.96 12.61
C GLN A 418 -14.53 -11.40 12.47
N GLY A 419 -15.38 -11.64 11.48
CA GLY A 419 -15.93 -12.95 11.17
C GLY A 419 -17.04 -13.43 12.13
N ARG A 420 -17.57 -12.60 13.01
CA ARG A 420 -18.64 -13.02 13.95
C ARG A 420 -19.92 -13.45 13.21
N LEU A 421 -20.21 -12.82 12.09
CA LEU A 421 -21.41 -13.09 11.26
C LEU A 421 -21.05 -13.82 9.95
N PHE A 422 -19.79 -14.18 9.75
CA PHE A 422 -19.36 -14.94 8.59
C PHE A 422 -19.92 -16.38 8.68
N SER A 423 -20.65 -16.80 7.67
CA SER A 423 -21.10 -18.17 7.47
C SER A 423 -20.47 -18.73 6.21
N GLN A 424 -19.83 -19.89 6.31
CA GLN A 424 -19.29 -20.62 5.15
C GLN A 424 -20.40 -21.23 4.34
#